data_af4e597922df46572c211ed380cdc3fd
#
_entry.id   af4e597922df46572c211ed380cdc3fd
#
_cell.length_a   1.000
_cell.length_b   1.000
_cell.length_c   1.000
_cell.angle_alpha   90.00
_cell.angle_beta   90.00
_cell.angle_gamma   90.00
#
_symmetry.space_group_name_H-M   'P 1'
#
loop_
_entity.id
_entity.type
_entity.pdbx_description
1 polymer ?
#
loop_
_entity_poly.entity_id
_entity_poly.type
_entity_poly.pdbx_seq_one_letter_code
_entity_poly.pdbx_strand_id
1 'polypeptide(L)'
;MDFANRIGVLAVVLGLGAAMSLAEAIGYAEPSDSGSASGEPRAGVSSPPAGSGAGAAAGQLNPGDIPNDLLNAVMDFLAAVRNGATPLIFNRTPVATPQQISVPSGGTVGPIPFTAYDPDGNRMTFKVNPRNTPGGPQHGVVAVDQRAASFTYTADPAFVGSDTFTVAVSDDTSLHVHGLAGYLGPFHGHDDVATVTAFVGPTPTTTITGDFSMLTYNIAGLPFPLSSAILPRFLYTKQIGERLSNYYVANVQEDFAYHDFLVKKSRMPSQTPPEPPSLLWPIGVPFSDGLNTLAQFKVKRLDRQTWWQCNRDNCLTLKGFTYSQLQLPGGLTIDLYNLHANTGGGVLTNANLAQLTTYIQQNSAGRAVIVTGDFNSLYSDNQNALLQFASNNSLTDAWVEVQHGPTSPPFAPECHIGNECELLDKFFYRSGQGVTLTATGYSNEAPKFLNSKGEPLSDHSPPMVTFKYTADNKEH
;
A
#
# COMPACT_ATOMS: atom_id res chain seq x y z
N MET A 1 36.78 -0.64 -0.70
CA MET A 1 36.32 -1.24 -1.98
C MET A 1 36.52 -0.21 -3.07
N ASP A 2 37.25 -0.57 -4.10
CA ASP A 2 37.66 0.33 -5.17
C ASP A 2 36.45 0.68 -6.09
N PHE A 3 36.43 1.87 -6.68
CA PHE A 3 35.37 2.39 -7.53
C PHE A 3 35.00 1.44 -8.69
N ALA A 4 35.98 0.73 -9.25
CA ALA A 4 35.79 -0.27 -10.29
C ALA A 4 34.98 -1.49 -9.82
N ASN A 5 35.11 -1.91 -8.56
CA ASN A 5 34.29 -2.99 -7.98
C ASN A 5 32.84 -2.56 -7.75
N ARG A 6 32.59 -1.27 -7.50
CA ARG A 6 31.23 -0.73 -7.32
C ARG A 6 30.45 -0.69 -8.63
N ILE A 7 31.12 -0.40 -9.75
CA ILE A 7 30.49 -0.42 -11.09
C ILE A 7 30.17 -1.86 -11.52
N GLY A 8 31.02 -2.83 -11.21
CA GLY A 8 30.78 -4.24 -11.51
C GLY A 8 29.56 -4.81 -10.79
N VAL A 9 29.38 -4.46 -9.51
CA VAL A 9 28.23 -4.86 -8.70
C VAL A 9 26.93 -4.21 -9.23
N LEU A 10 27.01 -2.94 -9.65
CA LEU A 10 25.88 -2.24 -10.25
C LEU A 10 25.44 -2.89 -11.57
N ALA A 11 26.38 -3.31 -12.40
CA ALA A 11 26.10 -3.98 -13.67
C ALA A 11 25.44 -5.36 -13.46
N VAL A 12 25.80 -6.08 -12.41
CA VAL A 12 25.18 -7.38 -12.05
C VAL A 12 23.73 -7.18 -11.58
N VAL A 13 23.46 -6.15 -10.76
CA VAL A 13 22.08 -5.86 -10.29
C VAL A 13 21.18 -5.40 -11.44
N LEU A 14 21.68 -4.54 -12.33
CA LEU A 14 20.98 -4.09 -13.52
C LEU A 14 20.79 -5.24 -14.54
N GLY A 15 21.77 -6.13 -14.67
CA GLY A 15 21.71 -7.31 -15.52
C GLY A 15 20.68 -8.34 -15.01
N LEU A 16 20.57 -8.53 -13.72
CA LEU A 16 19.55 -9.42 -13.12
C LEU A 16 18.13 -8.88 -13.34
N GLY A 17 17.91 -7.58 -13.15
CA GLY A 17 16.62 -6.96 -13.43
C GLY A 17 16.19 -7.07 -14.89
N ALA A 18 17.12 -6.84 -15.84
CA ALA A 18 16.86 -6.98 -17.26
C ALA A 18 16.66 -8.45 -17.69
N ALA A 19 17.40 -9.39 -17.10
CA ALA A 19 17.25 -10.83 -17.39
C ALA A 19 15.91 -11.37 -16.86
N MET A 20 15.41 -10.88 -15.73
CA MET A 20 14.11 -11.26 -15.19
C MET A 20 12.96 -10.73 -16.06
N SER A 21 13.05 -9.48 -16.53
CA SER A 21 12.07 -8.89 -17.45
C SER A 21 12.06 -9.57 -18.84
N LEU A 22 13.23 -10.03 -19.31
CA LEU A 22 13.33 -10.73 -20.60
C LEU A 22 12.83 -12.19 -20.52
N ALA A 23 13.00 -12.86 -19.38
CA ALA A 23 12.51 -14.22 -19.17
C ALA A 23 10.98 -14.28 -19.15
N GLU A 24 10.32 -13.23 -18.70
CA GLU A 24 8.85 -13.10 -18.72
C GLU A 24 8.31 -12.69 -20.10
N ALA A 25 9.09 -11.95 -20.90
CA ALA A 25 8.72 -11.53 -22.26
C ALA A 25 8.85 -12.67 -23.30
N ILE A 26 9.62 -13.73 -23.01
CA ILE A 26 9.73 -14.91 -23.88
C ILE A 26 8.65 -15.90 -23.44
N GLY A 27 7.44 -15.64 -23.90
CA GLY A 27 6.21 -16.35 -23.80
C GLY A 27 6.22 -17.81 -23.33
N TYR A 28 5.62 -18.06 -22.20
CA TYR A 28 4.96 -19.34 -21.98
C TYR A 28 3.68 -19.36 -22.84
N ALA A 29 3.77 -19.97 -24.00
CA ALA A 29 2.58 -20.35 -24.76
C ALA A 29 1.81 -21.38 -23.92
N GLU A 30 0.54 -21.13 -23.65
CA GLU A 30 -0.34 -22.13 -23.06
C GLU A 30 -0.35 -23.40 -23.95
N PRO A 31 -0.22 -24.60 -23.36
CA PRO A 31 -0.50 -25.80 -24.12
C PRO A 31 -2.00 -25.81 -24.41
N SER A 32 -2.35 -25.71 -25.69
CA SER A 32 -3.71 -25.93 -26.18
C SER A 32 -4.12 -27.37 -25.88
N ASP A 33 -5.21 -27.52 -25.16
CA ASP A 33 -5.92 -28.76 -24.94
C ASP A 33 -6.41 -29.29 -26.29
N SER A 34 -5.79 -30.33 -26.82
CA SER A 34 -6.33 -31.14 -27.93
C SER A 34 -6.11 -32.60 -27.65
N GLY A 35 -7.22 -33.25 -27.47
CA GLY A 35 -7.66 -34.63 -27.45
C GLY A 35 -6.69 -35.76 -27.69
N SER A 36 -6.93 -36.75 -26.87
CA SER A 36 -6.51 -38.12 -26.88
C SER A 36 -6.42 -38.82 -28.25
N ALA A 37 -5.31 -39.54 -28.51
CA ALA A 37 -5.34 -40.82 -29.20
C ALA A 37 -4.15 -41.69 -28.83
N SER A 38 -4.47 -42.89 -28.46
CA SER A 38 -3.65 -44.04 -28.07
C SER A 38 -2.70 -44.55 -29.15
N GLY A 39 -1.53 -45.11 -28.76
CA GLY A 39 -0.69 -45.93 -29.61
C GLY A 39 0.70 -46.22 -29.04
N GLU A 40 0.89 -47.38 -28.53
CA GLU A 40 2.14 -47.98 -28.07
C GLU A 40 3.02 -48.50 -29.22
N PRO A 41 4.18 -49.17 -28.95
CA PRO A 41 5.53 -48.61 -29.03
C PRO A 41 6.39 -49.29 -30.15
N ARG A 42 7.53 -48.73 -30.46
CA ARG A 42 8.64 -49.55 -31.00
C ARG A 42 10.05 -48.97 -30.78
N ALA A 43 10.91 -49.89 -30.55
CA ALA A 43 12.28 -49.80 -30.09
C ALA A 43 13.32 -49.40 -31.17
N GLY A 44 14.43 -48.85 -30.65
CA GLY A 44 15.79 -49.16 -31.07
C GLY A 44 16.42 -48.32 -32.19
N VAL A 45 17.57 -47.69 -31.90
CA VAL A 45 18.89 -47.95 -32.53
C VAL A 45 19.87 -46.83 -32.18
N SER A 46 20.92 -47.25 -31.55
CA SER A 46 22.33 -46.79 -31.42
C SER A 46 22.86 -45.51 -32.05
N SER A 47 23.74 -44.87 -31.26
CA SER A 47 24.73 -43.83 -31.61
C SER A 47 25.80 -44.30 -32.60
N PRO A 48 26.55 -43.39 -33.23
CA PRO A 48 27.89 -43.02 -32.78
C PRO A 48 28.37 -41.56 -33.09
N PRO A 49 29.66 -41.20 -33.00
CA PRO A 49 30.15 -40.19 -32.06
C PRO A 49 30.81 -38.95 -32.70
N ALA A 50 31.04 -37.94 -31.82
CA ALA A 50 32.11 -36.95 -31.82
C ALA A 50 32.42 -36.05 -33.04
N GLY A 51 32.26 -34.75 -32.81
CA GLY A 51 32.91 -33.69 -33.57
C GLY A 51 33.12 -32.46 -32.64
N SER A 52 34.34 -32.20 -32.30
CA SER A 52 34.82 -31.07 -31.49
C SER A 52 34.54 -29.73 -32.16
N GLY A 53 33.81 -28.87 -31.46
CA GLY A 53 33.68 -27.46 -31.80
C GLY A 53 33.64 -26.66 -30.50
N ALA A 54 34.70 -25.95 -30.17
CA ALA A 54 34.77 -25.04 -29.04
C ALA A 54 33.87 -23.83 -29.28
N GLY A 55 32.65 -23.90 -28.77
CA GLY A 55 31.78 -22.74 -28.57
C GLY A 55 31.79 -22.41 -27.09
N ALA A 56 32.30 -21.23 -26.76
CA ALA A 56 32.24 -20.72 -25.42
C ALA A 56 30.76 -20.64 -24.98
N ALA A 57 30.32 -21.61 -24.20
CA ALA A 57 29.06 -21.54 -23.50
C ALA A 57 29.11 -20.39 -22.53
N ALA A 58 28.32 -19.34 -22.75
CA ALA A 58 27.96 -18.38 -21.71
C ALA A 58 27.33 -19.22 -20.59
N GLY A 59 28.09 -19.45 -19.52
CA GLY A 59 27.62 -20.16 -18.36
C GLY A 59 26.40 -19.46 -17.80
N GLN A 60 25.27 -20.14 -17.77
CA GLN A 60 24.15 -19.75 -16.94
C GLN A 60 24.67 -19.73 -15.51
N LEU A 61 24.78 -18.51 -14.94
CA LEU A 61 25.03 -18.33 -13.52
C LEU A 61 23.83 -18.90 -12.77
N ASN A 62 24.00 -20.01 -12.09
CA ASN A 62 22.99 -20.51 -11.17
C ASN A 62 22.85 -19.52 -10.01
N PRO A 63 21.63 -19.15 -9.58
CA PRO A 63 21.41 -18.25 -8.47
C PRO A 63 22.07 -18.67 -7.14
N GLY A 64 22.43 -19.95 -7.00
CA GLY A 64 23.17 -20.46 -5.84
C GLY A 64 24.69 -20.19 -5.88
N ASP A 65 25.22 -19.62 -7.00
CA ASP A 65 26.65 -19.37 -7.16
C ASP A 65 27.04 -17.92 -6.76
N ILE A 66 26.06 -17.06 -6.42
CA ILE A 66 26.34 -15.72 -5.92
C ILE A 66 26.67 -15.83 -4.42
N PRO A 67 27.91 -15.49 -3.99
CA PRO A 67 28.23 -15.49 -2.57
C PRO A 67 27.26 -14.61 -1.79
N ASN A 68 26.69 -15.14 -0.71
CA ASN A 68 25.78 -14.39 0.16
C ASN A 68 26.38 -13.05 0.63
N ASP A 69 27.71 -13.00 0.81
CA ASP A 69 28.42 -11.77 1.17
C ASP A 69 28.34 -10.68 0.10
N LEU A 70 28.34 -11.07 -1.18
CA LEU A 70 28.18 -10.09 -2.27
C LEU A 70 26.75 -9.57 -2.34
N LEU A 71 25.77 -10.45 -2.19
CA LEU A 71 24.37 -10.05 -2.14
C LEU A 71 24.11 -9.13 -0.94
N ASN A 72 24.61 -9.48 0.24
CA ASN A 72 24.49 -8.63 1.43
C ASN A 72 25.19 -7.26 1.25
N ALA A 73 26.37 -7.21 0.64
CA ALA A 73 27.08 -5.96 0.38
C ALA A 73 26.31 -5.05 -0.60
N VAL A 74 25.64 -5.63 -1.60
CA VAL A 74 24.75 -4.91 -2.52
C VAL A 74 23.56 -4.33 -1.77
N MET A 75 22.94 -5.15 -0.91
CA MET A 75 21.78 -4.74 -0.10
C MET A 75 22.12 -3.62 0.87
N ASP A 76 23.26 -3.73 1.57
CA ASP A 76 23.73 -2.69 2.49
C ASP A 76 24.08 -1.39 1.77
N PHE A 77 24.64 -1.48 0.55
CA PHE A 77 24.90 -0.31 -0.30
C PHE A 77 23.61 0.37 -0.75
N LEU A 78 22.61 -0.40 -1.22
CA LEU A 78 21.32 0.13 -1.63
C LEU A 78 20.58 0.79 -0.45
N ALA A 79 20.65 0.18 0.73
CA ALA A 79 20.09 0.75 1.95
C ALA A 79 20.78 2.06 2.33
N ALA A 80 22.12 2.11 2.28
CA ALA A 80 22.89 3.31 2.59
C ALA A 80 22.59 4.47 1.61
N VAL A 81 22.47 4.17 0.33
CA VAL A 81 22.11 5.17 -0.69
C VAL A 81 20.69 5.69 -0.46
N ARG A 82 19.72 4.80 -0.28
CA ARG A 82 18.33 5.19 -0.06
C ARG A 82 18.15 6.00 1.23
N ASN A 83 18.78 5.59 2.31
CA ASN A 83 18.63 6.25 3.61
C ASN A 83 19.44 7.55 3.73
N GLY A 84 20.54 7.70 2.97
CA GLY A 84 21.44 8.86 3.06
C GLY A 84 21.30 9.91 1.96
N ALA A 85 20.86 9.52 0.76
CA ALA A 85 20.78 10.42 -0.39
C ALA A 85 19.38 10.96 -0.69
N THR A 86 18.33 10.28 -0.21
CA THR A 86 16.94 10.62 -0.52
C THR A 86 16.55 12.04 -0.09
N PRO A 87 16.86 12.53 1.12
CA PRO A 87 16.42 13.86 1.55
C PRO A 87 17.11 15.03 0.86
N LEU A 88 18.35 14.85 0.38
CA LEU A 88 19.17 15.96 -0.15
C LEU A 88 19.09 16.13 -1.66
N ILE A 89 18.85 15.05 -2.41
CA ILE A 89 18.94 15.07 -3.88
C ILE A 89 17.57 14.75 -4.53
N PHE A 90 16.65 14.18 -3.78
CA PHE A 90 15.40 13.63 -4.28
C PHE A 90 14.19 14.02 -3.42
N ASN A 91 14.24 15.19 -2.86
CA ASN A 91 13.10 15.75 -2.18
C ASN A 91 11.91 15.81 -3.15
N ARG A 92 10.77 15.32 -2.69
CA ARG A 92 9.54 15.22 -3.48
C ARG A 92 8.64 16.40 -3.15
N THR A 93 7.91 16.87 -4.13
CA THR A 93 6.90 17.92 -3.95
C THR A 93 5.88 17.47 -2.90
N PRO A 94 5.47 18.35 -1.97
CA PRO A 94 4.38 18.05 -1.05
C PRO A 94 3.10 17.70 -1.82
N VAL A 95 2.25 16.89 -1.22
CA VAL A 95 1.02 16.43 -1.85
C VAL A 95 -0.17 17.01 -1.08
N ALA A 96 -0.97 17.81 -1.76
CA ALA A 96 -2.24 18.33 -1.26
C ALA A 96 -3.42 17.49 -1.73
N THR A 97 -4.40 17.28 -0.89
CA THR A 97 -5.52 16.40 -1.19
C THR A 97 -6.86 17.10 -1.07
N PRO A 98 -7.78 16.93 -2.03
CA PRO A 98 -9.13 17.44 -1.93
C PRO A 98 -9.86 16.98 -0.68
N GLN A 99 -10.52 17.91 0.02
CA GLN A 99 -11.31 17.67 1.22
C GLN A 99 -12.76 18.06 1.02
N GLN A 100 -13.64 17.42 1.78
CA GLN A 100 -15.05 17.79 1.88
C GLN A 100 -15.42 18.01 3.34
N ILE A 101 -16.11 19.10 3.62
CA ILE A 101 -16.59 19.47 4.95
C ILE A 101 -18.08 19.78 4.88
N SER A 102 -18.76 19.62 6.03
CA SER A 102 -20.18 19.99 6.16
C SER A 102 -20.33 20.96 7.29
N VAL A 103 -21.12 22.00 7.07
CA VAL A 103 -21.35 23.06 8.04
C VAL A 103 -22.82 23.53 7.95
N PRO A 104 -23.51 23.79 9.05
CA PRO A 104 -24.83 24.41 8.99
C PRO A 104 -24.72 25.84 8.44
N SER A 105 -25.77 26.31 7.78
CA SER A 105 -25.89 27.71 7.33
C SER A 105 -25.63 28.68 8.50
N GLY A 106 -24.73 29.64 8.29
CA GLY A 106 -24.27 30.57 9.33
C GLY A 106 -23.41 29.94 10.45
N GLY A 107 -23.13 28.65 10.36
CA GLY A 107 -22.32 27.92 11.34
C GLY A 107 -20.82 27.97 11.05
N THR A 108 -20.04 27.47 12.01
CA THR A 108 -18.58 27.34 11.91
C THR A 108 -18.18 25.89 12.14
N VAL A 109 -17.25 25.39 11.35
CA VAL A 109 -16.64 24.06 11.51
C VAL A 109 -15.12 24.18 11.56
N GLY A 110 -14.51 23.43 12.44
CA GLY A 110 -13.05 23.43 12.65
C GLY A 110 -12.66 23.48 14.13
N PRO A 111 -11.35 23.38 14.44
CA PRO A 111 -10.23 23.29 13.49
C PRO A 111 -10.20 21.95 12.74
N ILE A 112 -10.02 22.01 11.43
CA ILE A 112 -9.91 20.85 10.54
C ILE A 112 -8.48 20.79 10.02
N PRO A 113 -7.74 19.70 10.21
CA PRO A 113 -6.41 19.55 9.64
C PRO A 113 -6.47 19.62 8.09
N PHE A 114 -5.48 20.27 7.48
CA PHE A 114 -5.29 20.17 6.05
C PHE A 114 -4.90 18.74 5.67
N THR A 115 -5.51 18.20 4.61
CA THR A 115 -5.11 16.93 4.04
C THR A 115 -3.96 17.14 3.07
N ALA A 116 -2.78 17.31 3.62
CA ALA A 116 -1.54 17.42 2.88
C ALA A 116 -0.41 16.73 3.64
N TYR A 117 0.56 16.24 2.91
CA TYR A 117 1.76 15.67 3.50
C TYR A 117 2.95 15.94 2.60
N ASP A 118 4.11 15.99 3.20
CA ASP A 118 5.38 16.02 2.50
C ASP A 118 6.00 14.61 2.56
N PRO A 119 6.32 14.01 1.38
CA PRO A 119 6.86 12.66 1.34
C PRO A 119 8.22 12.51 2.01
N ASP A 120 8.94 13.59 2.22
CA ASP A 120 10.29 13.62 2.81
C ASP A 120 10.29 14.19 4.22
N GLY A 121 9.09 14.57 4.73
CA GLY A 121 8.89 15.06 6.09
C GLY A 121 9.24 16.54 6.28
N ASN A 122 9.32 17.31 5.20
CA ASN A 122 9.60 18.74 5.26
C ASN A 122 8.44 19.51 5.89
N ARG A 123 8.77 20.63 6.49
CA ARG A 123 7.76 21.50 7.06
C ARG A 123 6.98 22.20 5.95
N MET A 124 5.67 22.08 5.99
CA MET A 124 4.76 22.69 5.01
C MET A 124 4.17 24.01 5.53
N THR A 125 3.88 24.90 4.59
CA THR A 125 3.04 26.09 4.80
C THR A 125 1.76 25.98 3.97
N PHE A 126 0.68 26.61 4.45
CA PHE A 126 -0.66 26.49 3.86
C PHE A 126 -1.18 27.90 3.53
N LYS A 127 -1.71 28.05 2.34
CA LYS A 127 -2.30 29.30 1.89
C LYS A 127 -3.68 29.07 1.28
N VAL A 128 -4.64 29.84 1.75
CA VAL A 128 -5.98 29.94 1.15
C VAL A 128 -6.15 31.34 0.62
N ASN A 129 -6.68 31.47 -0.59
CA ASN A 129 -6.93 32.77 -1.19
C ASN A 129 -8.06 33.50 -0.43
N PRO A 130 -8.01 34.84 -0.35
CA PRO A 130 -9.06 35.61 0.29
C PRO A 130 -10.45 35.35 -0.33
N ARG A 131 -11.47 35.52 0.50
CA ARG A 131 -12.86 35.45 0.05
C ARG A 131 -13.11 36.34 -1.18
N ASN A 132 -13.96 35.86 -2.08
CA ASN A 132 -14.36 36.51 -3.33
C ASN A 132 -13.20 36.78 -4.31
N THR A 133 -12.11 36.02 -4.19
CA THR A 133 -11.01 35.99 -5.15
C THR A 133 -10.97 34.64 -5.88
N PRO A 134 -10.32 34.54 -7.05
CA PRO A 134 -10.14 33.25 -7.71
C PRO A 134 -9.48 32.24 -6.76
N GLY A 135 -10.11 31.07 -6.59
CA GLY A 135 -9.65 30.04 -5.66
C GLY A 135 -9.93 30.33 -4.18
N GLY A 136 -10.54 31.43 -3.83
CA GLY A 136 -11.03 31.71 -2.48
C GLY A 136 -12.51 31.39 -2.31
N PRO A 137 -13.00 31.18 -1.07
CA PRO A 137 -14.41 30.90 -0.79
C PRO A 137 -15.30 32.05 -1.23
N GLN A 138 -16.49 31.74 -1.72
CA GLN A 138 -17.46 32.74 -2.16
C GLN A 138 -18.55 33.00 -1.11
N HIS A 139 -18.89 31.96 -0.34
CA HIS A 139 -20.03 31.94 0.59
C HIS A 139 -19.60 31.64 2.03
N GLY A 140 -18.37 31.96 2.38
CA GLY A 140 -17.84 31.76 3.72
C GLY A 140 -16.48 32.41 3.92
N VAL A 141 -15.90 32.17 5.07
CA VAL A 141 -14.58 32.67 5.47
C VAL A 141 -13.72 31.51 5.97
N VAL A 142 -12.48 31.43 5.51
CA VAL A 142 -11.49 30.46 5.99
C VAL A 142 -10.46 31.17 6.85
N ALA A 143 -10.25 30.66 8.05
CA ALA A 143 -9.14 31.05 8.94
C ALA A 143 -8.12 29.90 9.00
N VAL A 144 -6.85 30.21 8.70
CA VAL A 144 -5.76 29.22 8.66
C VAL A 144 -4.91 29.33 9.92
N ASP A 145 -4.69 28.21 10.60
CA ASP A 145 -3.70 28.04 11.65
C ASP A 145 -2.48 27.29 11.11
N GLN A 146 -1.41 28.02 10.78
CA GLN A 146 -0.15 27.49 10.29
C GLN A 146 0.56 26.56 11.27
N ARG A 147 0.41 26.83 12.58
CA ARG A 147 1.07 26.04 13.61
C ARG A 147 0.42 24.69 13.81
N ALA A 148 -0.91 24.66 13.75
CA ALA A 148 -1.70 23.45 13.88
C ALA A 148 -1.91 22.74 12.51
N ALA A 149 -1.41 23.32 11.41
CA ALA A 149 -1.68 22.84 10.04
C ALA A 149 -3.18 22.59 9.82
N SER A 150 -4.02 23.53 10.22
CA SER A 150 -5.48 23.38 10.21
C SER A 150 -6.17 24.64 9.74
N PHE A 151 -7.46 24.52 9.43
CA PHE A 151 -8.31 25.65 9.10
C PHE A 151 -9.66 25.57 9.80
N THR A 152 -10.31 26.71 9.89
CA THR A 152 -11.70 26.85 10.33
C THR A 152 -12.48 27.50 9.18
N TYR A 153 -13.64 26.94 8.83
CA TYR A 153 -14.54 27.51 7.85
C TYR A 153 -15.82 27.98 8.54
N THR A 154 -16.21 29.23 8.26
CA THR A 154 -17.48 29.82 8.73
C THR A 154 -18.34 30.14 7.52
N ALA A 155 -19.50 29.50 7.42
CA ALA A 155 -20.44 29.72 6.33
C ALA A 155 -21.20 31.04 6.50
N ASP A 156 -21.58 31.65 5.40
CA ASP A 156 -22.45 32.83 5.41
C ASP A 156 -23.84 32.52 5.98
N PRO A 157 -24.43 33.44 6.75
CA PRO A 157 -25.82 33.34 7.15
C PRO A 157 -26.76 33.20 5.95
N ALA A 158 -27.74 32.31 6.03
CA ALA A 158 -28.72 32.02 4.99
C ALA A 158 -28.20 31.43 3.66
N PHE A 159 -26.89 31.16 3.51
CA PHE A 159 -26.41 30.39 2.37
C PHE A 159 -26.66 28.90 2.58
N VAL A 160 -27.18 28.25 1.54
CA VAL A 160 -27.36 26.81 1.43
C VAL A 160 -26.84 26.37 0.08
N GLY A 161 -25.95 25.40 0.06
CA GLY A 161 -25.33 24.93 -1.19
C GLY A 161 -23.88 24.49 -0.96
N SER A 162 -23.12 24.43 -2.03
CA SER A 162 -21.68 24.13 -1.93
C SER A 162 -20.84 25.38 -2.16
N ASP A 163 -19.83 25.57 -1.30
CA ASP A 163 -18.79 26.57 -1.49
C ASP A 163 -17.46 25.85 -1.69
N THR A 164 -16.57 26.40 -2.51
CA THR A 164 -15.28 25.79 -2.81
C THR A 164 -14.15 26.78 -2.64
N PHE A 165 -13.04 26.31 -2.10
CA PHE A 165 -11.81 27.09 -2.02
C PHE A 165 -10.58 26.21 -2.25
N THR A 166 -9.50 26.83 -2.67
CA THR A 166 -8.24 26.18 -2.98
C THR A 166 -7.25 26.39 -1.83
N VAL A 167 -6.59 25.31 -1.46
CA VAL A 167 -5.47 25.32 -0.51
C VAL A 167 -4.19 25.06 -1.29
N ALA A 168 -3.28 26.02 -1.30
CA ALA A 168 -1.91 25.82 -1.76
C ALA A 168 -1.05 25.39 -0.59
N VAL A 169 -0.26 24.36 -0.81
CA VAL A 169 0.67 23.77 0.16
C VAL A 169 2.07 23.91 -0.39
N SER A 170 3.01 24.40 0.42
CA SER A 170 4.40 24.61 0.00
C SER A 170 5.38 24.14 1.07
N ASP A 171 6.47 23.51 0.65
CA ASP A 171 7.62 23.13 1.48
C ASP A 171 8.82 24.09 1.35
N ASP A 172 8.64 25.24 0.72
CA ASP A 172 9.67 26.28 0.47
C ASP A 172 10.25 26.93 1.75
N THR A 173 10.22 26.20 2.87
CA THR A 173 10.77 26.66 4.14
C THR A 173 12.16 26.12 4.45
N SER A 174 12.69 25.25 3.62
CA SER A 174 14.01 24.60 3.79
C SER A 174 14.80 24.61 2.47
N LEU A 175 16.12 24.70 2.60
CA LEU A 175 17.03 24.60 1.45
C LEU A 175 17.12 23.15 1.01
N HIS A 176 16.38 22.77 -0.05
CA HIS A 176 16.44 21.46 -0.70
C HIS A 176 16.14 21.58 -2.19
N VAL A 177 16.42 20.52 -2.94
CA VAL A 177 16.24 20.49 -4.39
C VAL A 177 15.34 19.31 -4.74
N HIS A 178 14.25 19.58 -5.48
CA HIS A 178 13.33 18.54 -5.97
C HIS A 178 13.93 17.77 -7.16
N GLY A 179 14.89 16.88 -6.89
CA GLY A 179 15.46 15.92 -7.82
C GLY A 179 16.11 16.51 -9.09
N LEU A 180 16.64 15.61 -9.93
CA LEU A 180 17.16 16.01 -11.26
C LEU A 180 16.05 16.59 -12.15
N ALA A 181 14.83 16.18 -11.99
CA ALA A 181 13.66 16.70 -12.70
C ALA A 181 13.33 18.15 -12.31
N GLY A 182 13.51 18.53 -11.03
CA GLY A 182 13.41 19.90 -10.56
C GLY A 182 14.51 20.82 -11.10
N TYR A 183 15.66 20.24 -11.45
CA TYR A 183 16.77 20.97 -12.08
C TYR A 183 16.58 21.21 -13.58
N LEU A 184 15.82 20.35 -14.26
CA LEU A 184 15.65 20.35 -15.71
C LEU A 184 14.29 20.84 -16.19
N GLY A 185 13.34 21.14 -15.29
CA GLY A 185 11.99 21.54 -15.66
C GLY A 185 11.42 22.69 -14.84
N PRO A 186 10.69 23.63 -15.49
CA PRO A 186 10.08 24.78 -14.80
C PRO A 186 8.83 24.41 -13.98
N PHE A 187 8.49 23.12 -13.81
CA PHE A 187 7.20 22.67 -13.31
C PHE A 187 7.23 21.80 -12.06
N HIS A 188 8.37 21.60 -11.46
CA HIS A 188 8.46 20.90 -10.18
C HIS A 188 8.78 21.92 -9.08
N GLY A 189 7.78 22.72 -8.77
CA GLY A 189 7.83 23.68 -7.70
C GLY A 189 7.68 23.03 -6.33
N HIS A 190 7.93 23.83 -5.32
CA HIS A 190 7.69 23.50 -3.93
C HIS A 190 6.21 23.44 -3.56
N ASP A 191 5.32 23.60 -4.52
CA ASP A 191 3.90 23.83 -4.27
C ASP A 191 3.02 22.76 -4.89
N ASP A 192 1.97 22.38 -4.17
CA ASP A 192 0.82 21.64 -4.69
C ASP A 192 -0.49 22.29 -4.24
N VAL A 193 -1.57 21.97 -4.93
CA VAL A 193 -2.86 22.65 -4.73
C VAL A 193 -3.99 21.65 -4.66
N ALA A 194 -4.82 21.74 -3.62
CA ALA A 194 -6.04 20.96 -3.49
C ALA A 194 -7.29 21.82 -3.31
N THR A 195 -8.43 21.27 -3.70
CA THR A 195 -9.74 21.91 -3.53
C THR A 195 -10.43 21.39 -2.28
N VAL A 196 -10.91 22.29 -1.43
CA VAL A 196 -11.83 21.98 -0.34
C VAL A 196 -13.25 22.38 -0.77
N THR A 197 -14.20 21.45 -0.60
CA THR A 197 -15.63 21.70 -0.84
C THR A 197 -16.37 21.73 0.49
N ALA A 198 -17.00 22.85 0.81
CA ALA A 198 -17.87 23.00 1.96
C ALA A 198 -19.33 22.86 1.54
N PHE A 199 -20.01 21.88 2.10
CA PHE A 199 -21.47 21.71 1.95
C PHE A 199 -22.17 22.44 3.09
N VAL A 200 -22.97 23.46 2.73
CA VAL A 200 -23.61 24.37 3.68
C VAL A 200 -25.12 24.15 3.67
N GLY A 201 -25.70 23.92 4.83
CA GLY A 201 -27.17 23.89 5.00
C GLY A 201 -27.70 22.69 5.80
N PRO A 202 -29.03 22.59 6.00
CA PRO A 202 -29.63 21.45 6.65
C PRO A 202 -29.39 20.22 5.76
N THR A 203 -28.74 19.22 6.32
CA THR A 203 -28.50 17.97 5.63
C THR A 203 -29.60 17.00 6.04
N PRO A 204 -30.48 16.51 5.12
CA PRO A 204 -31.36 15.39 5.43
C PRO A 204 -30.49 14.19 5.79
N THR A 205 -30.64 13.65 6.97
CA THR A 205 -29.90 12.46 7.40
C THR A 205 -30.78 11.24 7.22
N THR A 206 -30.54 10.49 6.15
CA THR A 206 -31.05 9.12 6.04
C THR A 206 -29.95 8.19 6.48
N THR A 207 -30.18 7.46 7.56
CA THR A 207 -29.19 6.47 8.06
C THR A 207 -29.16 5.26 7.15
N ILE A 208 -28.01 4.94 6.59
CA ILE A 208 -27.74 3.73 5.81
C ILE A 208 -26.95 2.77 6.69
N THR A 209 -27.41 1.53 6.76
CA THR A 209 -26.67 0.46 7.43
C THR A 209 -26.35 -0.65 6.45
N GLY A 210 -25.22 -1.30 6.67
CA GLY A 210 -24.80 -2.46 5.88
C GLY A 210 -23.63 -3.16 6.53
N ASP A 211 -23.22 -4.23 5.90
CA ASP A 211 -22.02 -4.99 6.28
C ASP A 211 -21.18 -5.33 5.05
N PHE A 212 -19.89 -5.59 5.28
CA PHE A 212 -19.00 -6.08 4.26
C PHE A 212 -17.85 -6.90 4.88
N SER A 213 -17.39 -7.89 4.13
CA SER A 213 -16.19 -8.66 4.48
C SER A 213 -14.96 -8.02 3.85
N MET A 214 -13.89 -7.93 4.62
CA MET A 214 -12.59 -7.44 4.16
C MET A 214 -11.50 -8.43 4.49
N LEU A 215 -10.71 -8.80 3.48
CA LEU A 215 -9.56 -9.69 3.58
C LEU A 215 -8.26 -8.88 3.47
N THR A 216 -7.21 -9.28 4.19
CA THR A 216 -5.84 -8.88 3.88
C THR A 216 -5.01 -10.12 3.60
N TYR A 217 -4.09 -10.06 2.61
CA TYR A 217 -3.32 -11.22 2.22
C TYR A 217 -1.99 -10.86 1.58
N ASN A 218 -0.90 -11.20 2.23
CA ASN A 218 0.41 -11.24 1.57
C ASN A 218 0.42 -12.46 0.64
N ILE A 219 0.51 -12.21 -0.67
CA ILE A 219 0.36 -13.24 -1.71
C ILE A 219 1.68 -13.83 -2.19
N ALA A 220 2.81 -13.49 -1.55
CA ALA A 220 4.15 -14.00 -1.86
C ALA A 220 4.52 -13.93 -3.35
N GLY A 221 4.25 -12.79 -4.00
CA GLY A 221 4.36 -12.61 -5.45
C GLY A 221 5.76 -12.30 -5.96
N LEU A 222 6.83 -12.60 -5.20
CA LEU A 222 8.19 -12.53 -5.69
C LEU A 222 8.44 -13.65 -6.73
N PRO A 223 9.18 -13.38 -7.82
CA PRO A 223 9.53 -14.41 -8.79
C PRO A 223 10.58 -15.39 -8.23
N PHE A 224 10.64 -16.59 -8.84
CA PHE A 224 11.72 -17.53 -8.55
C PHE A 224 13.10 -16.91 -8.86
N PRO A 225 14.14 -17.09 -8.01
CA PRO A 225 14.20 -17.90 -6.79
C PRO A 225 13.89 -17.14 -5.49
N LEU A 226 13.34 -15.94 -5.54
CA LEU A 226 13.20 -15.04 -4.39
C LEU A 226 11.95 -15.35 -3.53
N SER A 227 10.97 -16.05 -4.08
CA SER A 227 9.75 -16.41 -3.35
C SER A 227 10.00 -17.59 -2.42
N SER A 228 9.53 -17.48 -1.17
CA SER A 228 9.48 -18.55 -0.16
C SER A 228 8.29 -19.48 -0.35
N ALA A 229 7.24 -19.04 -1.05
CA ALA A 229 6.02 -19.81 -1.25
C ALA A 229 6.15 -20.85 -2.38
N ILE A 230 5.19 -21.79 -2.41
CA ILE A 230 5.15 -22.88 -3.41
C ILE A 230 5.13 -22.37 -4.85
N LEU A 231 5.74 -23.11 -5.76
CA LEU A 231 5.89 -22.80 -7.18
C LEU A 231 4.98 -23.68 -8.05
N PRO A 232 4.54 -23.22 -9.24
CA PRO A 232 4.87 -21.91 -9.86
C PRO A 232 3.95 -20.77 -9.38
N ARG A 233 4.53 -19.62 -9.03
CA ARG A 233 3.80 -18.50 -8.44
C ARG A 233 2.65 -17.97 -9.30
N PHE A 234 2.85 -17.83 -10.62
CA PHE A 234 1.80 -17.31 -11.51
C PHE A 234 0.49 -18.14 -11.44
N LEU A 235 0.61 -19.49 -11.27
CA LEU A 235 -0.54 -20.38 -11.16
C LEU A 235 -1.28 -20.17 -9.83
N TYR A 236 -0.52 -20.05 -8.72
CA TYR A 236 -1.10 -19.89 -7.39
C TYR A 236 -1.64 -18.48 -7.18
N THR A 237 -0.99 -17.46 -7.71
CA THR A 237 -1.53 -16.09 -7.75
C THR A 237 -2.87 -16.01 -8.50
N LYS A 238 -2.99 -16.73 -9.62
CA LYS A 238 -4.27 -16.86 -10.35
C LYS A 238 -5.36 -17.51 -9.48
N GLN A 239 -5.04 -18.56 -8.73
CA GLN A 239 -5.97 -19.22 -7.83
C GLN A 239 -6.35 -18.32 -6.63
N ILE A 240 -5.41 -17.52 -6.13
CA ILE A 240 -5.70 -16.49 -5.13
C ILE A 240 -6.72 -15.51 -5.69
N GLY A 241 -6.46 -14.94 -6.88
CA GLY A 241 -7.37 -13.99 -7.53
C GLY A 241 -8.81 -14.50 -7.69
N GLU A 242 -8.99 -15.77 -8.05
CA GLU A 242 -10.32 -16.39 -8.11
C GLU A 242 -11.05 -16.36 -6.77
N ARG A 243 -10.32 -16.62 -5.66
CA ARG A 243 -10.90 -16.69 -4.31
C ARG A 243 -11.18 -15.30 -3.71
N LEU A 244 -10.41 -14.28 -4.10
CA LEU A 244 -10.65 -12.91 -3.65
C LEU A 244 -12.04 -12.40 -4.02
N SER A 245 -12.65 -12.92 -5.09
CA SER A 245 -14.02 -12.57 -5.51
C SER A 245 -15.12 -12.90 -4.50
N ASN A 246 -14.81 -13.70 -3.49
CA ASN A 246 -15.76 -14.06 -2.43
C ASN A 246 -15.84 -13.01 -1.30
N TYR A 247 -15.02 -11.96 -1.38
CA TYR A 247 -14.96 -10.88 -0.39
C TYR A 247 -15.39 -9.56 -1.00
N TYR A 248 -15.83 -8.62 -0.16
CA TYR A 248 -16.19 -7.29 -0.63
C TYR A 248 -14.96 -6.42 -0.89
N VAL A 249 -13.93 -6.57 -0.06
CA VAL A 249 -12.66 -5.84 -0.18
C VAL A 249 -11.51 -6.80 0.12
N ALA A 250 -10.46 -6.72 -0.67
CA ALA A 250 -9.20 -7.44 -0.43
C ALA A 250 -8.03 -6.46 -0.59
N ASN A 251 -7.26 -6.31 0.46
CA ASN A 251 -5.93 -5.70 0.40
C ASN A 251 -4.89 -6.79 0.22
N VAL A 252 -4.01 -6.64 -0.75
CA VAL A 252 -2.94 -7.60 -1.01
C VAL A 252 -1.58 -6.94 -0.86
N GLN A 253 -0.61 -7.71 -0.38
CA GLN A 253 0.79 -7.36 -0.24
C GLN A 253 1.61 -8.35 -1.08
N GLU A 254 2.82 -7.94 -1.45
CA GLU A 254 3.71 -8.70 -2.35
C GLU A 254 3.12 -9.02 -3.73
N ASP A 255 2.23 -8.20 -4.23
CA ASP A 255 1.75 -8.30 -5.61
C ASP A 255 2.79 -7.67 -6.59
N PHE A 256 3.98 -8.26 -6.62
CA PHE A 256 5.13 -7.71 -7.33
C PHE A 256 5.16 -8.06 -8.82
N ALA A 257 5.18 -9.35 -9.14
CA ALA A 257 5.48 -9.82 -10.50
C ALA A 257 4.27 -10.43 -11.23
N TYR A 258 3.19 -10.75 -10.52
CA TYR A 258 2.09 -11.55 -11.08
C TYR A 258 0.73 -10.84 -11.02
N HIS A 259 0.71 -9.53 -10.97
CA HIS A 259 -0.50 -8.72 -10.86
C HIS A 259 -1.58 -9.07 -11.90
N ASP A 260 -1.20 -9.23 -13.16
CA ASP A 260 -2.15 -9.57 -14.23
C ASP A 260 -2.83 -10.92 -14.01
N PHE A 261 -2.11 -11.89 -13.43
CA PHE A 261 -2.69 -13.18 -13.07
C PHE A 261 -3.67 -13.08 -11.92
N LEU A 262 -3.40 -12.19 -10.94
CA LEU A 262 -4.27 -11.91 -9.81
C LEU A 262 -5.59 -11.27 -10.27
N VAL A 263 -5.50 -10.14 -10.97
CA VAL A 263 -6.66 -9.31 -11.33
C VAL A 263 -7.53 -9.93 -12.41
N LYS A 264 -6.94 -10.64 -13.37
CA LYS A 264 -7.67 -11.31 -14.47
C LYS A 264 -8.75 -12.27 -13.95
N LYS A 265 -8.60 -12.78 -12.75
CA LYS A 265 -9.50 -13.77 -12.16
C LYS A 265 -10.33 -13.26 -10.98
N SER A 266 -9.96 -12.13 -10.39
CA SER A 266 -10.62 -11.61 -9.19
C SER A 266 -12.06 -11.16 -9.41
N ARG A 267 -12.48 -10.83 -10.65
CA ARG A 267 -13.84 -10.33 -10.97
C ARG A 267 -14.32 -9.15 -10.10
N MET A 268 -13.41 -8.52 -9.39
CA MET A 268 -13.74 -7.34 -8.56
C MET A 268 -13.73 -6.09 -9.44
N PRO A 269 -14.80 -5.28 -9.44
CA PRO A 269 -14.97 -4.18 -10.38
C PRO A 269 -14.03 -2.99 -10.12
N SER A 270 -13.54 -2.86 -8.90
CA SER A 270 -12.61 -1.80 -8.50
C SER A 270 -11.27 -2.43 -8.15
N GLN A 271 -10.22 -1.99 -8.83
CA GLN A 271 -8.86 -2.49 -8.65
C GLN A 271 -7.91 -1.28 -8.71
N THR A 272 -6.99 -1.18 -7.75
CA THR A 272 -5.94 -0.16 -7.82
C THR A 272 -4.91 -0.58 -8.86
N PRO A 273 -4.37 0.34 -9.68
CA PRO A 273 -3.31 0.02 -10.61
C PRO A 273 -2.04 -0.37 -9.83
N PRO A 274 -1.24 -1.33 -10.33
CA PRO A 274 0.03 -1.68 -9.70
C PRO A 274 1.02 -0.53 -9.81
N GLU A 275 1.89 -0.40 -8.82
CA GLU A 275 3.04 0.51 -8.90
C GLU A 275 4.06 -0.07 -9.88
N PRO A 276 4.49 0.66 -10.91
CA PRO A 276 5.53 0.20 -11.79
C PRO A 276 6.87 0.12 -11.04
N PRO A 277 7.72 -0.90 -11.35
CA PRO A 277 9.07 -0.94 -10.78
C PRO A 277 9.86 0.30 -11.18
N SER A 278 10.59 0.88 -10.25
CA SER A 278 11.40 2.09 -10.48
C SER A 278 12.71 1.75 -11.19
N LEU A 279 12.65 1.54 -12.51
CA LEU A 279 13.82 1.22 -13.35
C LEU A 279 14.67 2.45 -13.73
N LEU A 280 14.23 3.68 -13.45
CA LEU A 280 14.87 4.92 -13.92
C LEU A 280 15.88 5.52 -12.94
N TRP A 281 16.18 4.83 -11.87
CA TRP A 281 17.16 5.30 -10.89
C TRP A 281 18.54 4.78 -11.17
N PRO A 282 19.61 5.51 -10.86
CA PRO A 282 20.97 4.98 -11.02
C PRO A 282 21.23 3.72 -10.19
N ILE A 283 20.27 3.39 -9.29
CA ILE A 283 20.20 2.14 -8.54
C ILE A 283 18.72 1.79 -8.47
N GLY A 284 18.16 1.27 -9.58
CA GLY A 284 16.73 0.93 -9.65
C GLY A 284 16.36 -0.10 -8.58
N VAL A 285 15.24 0.16 -7.90
CA VAL A 285 14.59 -0.85 -7.06
C VAL A 285 13.87 -1.80 -8.02
N PRO A 286 14.24 -3.09 -8.06
CA PRO A 286 13.75 -4.03 -9.08
C PRO A 286 12.26 -4.35 -8.94
N PHE A 287 11.67 -4.13 -7.75
CA PHE A 287 10.27 -4.45 -7.48
C PHE A 287 9.50 -3.23 -7.01
N SER A 288 8.20 -3.21 -7.31
CA SER A 288 7.24 -2.21 -6.87
C SER A 288 7.01 -2.26 -5.34
N ASP A 289 6.00 -1.54 -4.85
CA ASP A 289 5.55 -1.65 -3.46
C ASP A 289 4.78 -2.94 -3.18
N GLY A 290 4.25 -3.59 -4.22
CA GLY A 290 3.45 -4.81 -4.14
C GLY A 290 2.10 -4.64 -3.43
N LEU A 291 1.60 -3.40 -3.29
CA LEU A 291 0.41 -3.08 -2.53
C LEU A 291 -0.76 -2.76 -3.45
N ASN A 292 -1.79 -3.59 -3.43
CA ASN A 292 -3.00 -3.35 -4.23
C ASN A 292 -4.27 -3.60 -3.42
N THR A 293 -5.34 -2.91 -3.83
CA THR A 293 -6.68 -3.06 -3.27
C THR A 293 -7.64 -3.46 -4.38
N LEU A 294 -8.38 -4.54 -4.15
CA LEU A 294 -9.46 -5.02 -5.00
C LEU A 294 -10.77 -4.93 -4.22
N ALA A 295 -11.85 -4.41 -4.82
CA ALA A 295 -13.09 -4.19 -4.10
C ALA A 295 -14.35 -4.33 -4.98
N GLN A 296 -15.46 -4.75 -4.37
CA GLN A 296 -16.80 -4.64 -4.94
C GLN A 296 -17.30 -3.19 -4.87
N PHE A 297 -16.83 -2.43 -3.89
CA PHE A 297 -17.09 -1.01 -3.77
C PHE A 297 -16.15 -0.19 -4.66
N LYS A 298 -16.55 1.04 -4.95
CA LYS A 298 -15.67 1.97 -5.67
C LYS A 298 -14.52 2.39 -4.77
N VAL A 299 -13.30 2.19 -5.22
CA VAL A 299 -12.10 2.74 -4.61
C VAL A 299 -11.78 4.05 -5.31
N LYS A 300 -11.73 5.12 -4.53
CA LYS A 300 -11.34 6.45 -4.96
C LYS A 300 -9.96 6.76 -4.40
N ARG A 301 -9.26 7.66 -5.03
CA ARG A 301 -7.96 8.15 -4.58
C ARG A 301 -6.99 6.99 -4.32
N LEU A 302 -5.79 7.14 -4.73
CA LEU A 302 -4.70 6.20 -4.43
C LEU A 302 -3.43 7.02 -4.27
N ASP A 303 -2.92 7.05 -3.05
CA ASP A 303 -1.61 7.60 -2.74
C ASP A 303 -0.72 6.47 -2.26
N ARG A 304 0.51 6.41 -2.75
CA ARG A 304 1.50 5.40 -2.40
C ARG A 304 2.65 6.05 -1.65
N GLN A 305 3.02 5.48 -0.52
CA GLN A 305 4.07 5.97 0.35
C GLN A 305 5.08 4.87 0.61
N THR A 306 6.32 5.09 0.21
CA THR A 306 7.42 4.20 0.53
C THR A 306 7.94 4.51 1.94
N TRP A 307 8.38 3.48 2.69
CA TRP A 307 9.01 3.70 3.98
C TRP A 307 10.28 4.55 3.84
N TRP A 308 10.48 5.48 4.77
CA TRP A 308 11.67 6.34 4.77
C TRP A 308 12.96 5.57 4.98
N GLN A 309 12.89 4.42 5.64
CA GLN A 309 14.04 3.58 5.96
C GLN A 309 13.79 2.15 5.53
N CYS A 310 14.84 1.49 5.08
CA CYS A 310 14.87 0.07 4.79
C CYS A 310 16.22 -0.53 5.19
N ASN A 311 16.29 -1.84 5.27
CA ASN A 311 17.54 -2.59 5.41
C ASN A 311 17.53 -3.82 4.51
N ARG A 312 18.73 -4.22 4.04
CA ARG A 312 18.96 -5.45 3.26
C ARG A 312 17.89 -5.68 2.16
N ASP A 313 17.26 -6.86 2.20
CA ASP A 313 16.19 -7.32 1.29
C ASP A 313 14.98 -6.37 1.24
N ASN A 314 14.65 -5.72 2.35
CA ASN A 314 13.59 -4.70 2.35
C ASN A 314 13.87 -3.53 1.38
N CYS A 315 15.12 -3.30 0.98
CA CYS A 315 15.49 -2.25 0.04
C CYS A 315 15.38 -2.65 -1.43
N LEU A 316 15.09 -3.92 -1.73
CA LEU A 316 14.84 -4.40 -3.09
C LEU A 316 13.42 -4.09 -3.58
N THR A 317 12.54 -3.72 -2.68
CA THR A 317 11.15 -3.38 -2.97
C THR A 317 10.84 -1.98 -2.47
N LEU A 318 9.80 -1.36 -2.99
CA LEU A 318 9.28 -0.08 -2.51
C LEU A 318 8.31 -0.27 -1.34
N LYS A 319 8.53 -1.27 -0.45
CA LYS A 319 7.66 -1.50 0.71
C LYS A 319 7.24 -0.19 1.36
N GLY A 320 5.98 -0.12 1.73
CA GLY A 320 5.37 1.10 2.24
C GLY A 320 3.93 0.88 2.64
N PHE A 321 3.12 1.87 2.35
CA PHE A 321 1.67 1.79 2.48
C PHE A 321 0.97 2.54 1.35
N THR A 322 -0.26 2.12 1.06
CA THR A 322 -1.18 2.89 0.20
C THR A 322 -2.25 3.53 1.06
N TYR A 323 -2.70 4.70 0.66
CA TYR A 323 -3.92 5.33 1.14
C TYR A 323 -4.93 5.41 0.01
N SER A 324 -6.14 4.97 0.26
CA SER A 324 -7.27 5.06 -0.66
C SER A 324 -8.56 5.34 0.10
N GLN A 325 -9.64 5.61 -0.63
CA GLN A 325 -10.96 5.84 -0.05
C GLN A 325 -11.95 4.82 -0.60
N LEU A 326 -12.52 4.03 0.28
CA LEU A 326 -13.59 3.09 -0.04
C LEU A 326 -14.93 3.83 0.01
N GLN A 327 -15.63 3.91 -1.12
CA GLN A 327 -16.93 4.57 -1.19
C GLN A 327 -18.05 3.58 -0.84
N LEU A 328 -18.70 3.83 0.29
CA LEU A 328 -19.90 3.09 0.72
C LEU A 328 -21.13 3.52 -0.08
N PRO A 329 -22.22 2.70 -0.07
CA PRO A 329 -23.54 3.14 -0.48
C PRO A 329 -23.93 4.46 0.22
N GLY A 330 -24.57 5.37 -0.50
CA GLY A 330 -24.87 6.72 -0.01
C GLY A 330 -23.76 7.76 -0.15
N GLY A 331 -22.61 7.37 -0.76
CA GLY A 331 -21.54 8.32 -1.11
C GLY A 331 -20.51 8.58 -0.03
N LEU A 332 -20.73 8.10 1.19
CA LEU A 332 -19.77 8.22 2.30
C LEU A 332 -18.54 7.37 2.07
N THR A 333 -17.43 7.77 2.66
CA THR A 333 -16.15 7.11 2.45
C THR A 333 -15.49 6.68 3.75
N ILE A 334 -14.83 5.53 3.69
CA ILE A 334 -13.88 5.04 4.71
C ILE A 334 -12.47 5.26 4.14
N ASP A 335 -11.58 5.82 4.93
CA ASP A 335 -10.17 5.90 4.59
C ASP A 335 -9.51 4.55 4.82
N LEU A 336 -8.91 4.02 3.78
CA LEU A 336 -8.36 2.68 3.74
C LEU A 336 -6.84 2.74 3.56
N TYR A 337 -6.13 2.09 4.45
CA TYR A 337 -4.69 1.92 4.39
C TYR A 337 -4.35 0.45 4.20
N ASN A 338 -3.49 0.16 3.22
CA ASN A 338 -2.89 -1.13 2.99
C ASN A 338 -1.38 -1.00 3.18
N LEU A 339 -0.77 -1.78 4.05
CA LEU A 339 0.64 -1.66 4.36
C LEU A 339 1.39 -2.99 4.25
N HIS A 340 2.69 -2.90 3.99
CA HIS A 340 3.65 -3.97 4.17
C HIS A 340 4.88 -3.41 4.90
N ALA A 341 4.97 -3.69 6.19
CA ALA A 341 6.07 -3.21 7.02
C ALA A 341 7.38 -3.92 6.69
N ASN A 342 8.51 -3.29 7.04
CA ASN A 342 9.81 -3.93 6.90
C ASN A 342 9.96 -5.11 7.88
N THR A 343 10.63 -6.16 7.43
CA THR A 343 11.08 -7.27 8.28
C THR A 343 12.33 -6.87 9.10
N GLY A 344 12.68 -7.65 10.09
CA GLY A 344 13.94 -7.48 10.85
C GLY A 344 13.82 -6.81 12.21
N GLY A 345 12.59 -6.74 12.77
CA GLY A 345 12.33 -6.43 14.17
C GLY A 345 12.22 -4.96 14.52
N GLY A 346 11.99 -4.72 15.80
CA GLY A 346 11.45 -3.54 16.45
C GLY A 346 11.81 -2.16 15.91
N VAL A 347 13.06 -1.85 15.59
CA VAL A 347 13.45 -0.46 15.25
C VAL A 347 12.87 -0.02 13.91
N LEU A 348 12.98 -0.84 12.87
CA LEU A 348 12.47 -0.48 11.53
C LEU A 348 10.95 -0.51 11.48
N THR A 349 10.34 -1.54 12.04
CA THR A 349 8.87 -1.64 12.10
C THR A 349 8.28 -0.49 12.90
N ASN A 350 8.91 -0.10 14.02
CA ASN A 350 8.47 1.05 14.81
C ASN A 350 8.58 2.35 14.02
N ALA A 351 9.66 2.54 13.23
CA ALA A 351 9.80 3.70 12.35
C ALA A 351 8.72 3.71 11.25
N ASN A 352 8.37 2.54 10.68
CA ASN A 352 7.28 2.43 9.72
C ASN A 352 5.93 2.83 10.35
N LEU A 353 5.60 2.30 11.52
CA LEU A 353 4.36 2.63 12.23
C LEU A 353 4.30 4.12 12.64
N ALA A 354 5.43 4.72 13.00
CA ALA A 354 5.52 6.15 13.29
C ALA A 354 5.27 7.01 12.04
N GLN A 355 5.84 6.63 10.89
CA GLN A 355 5.58 7.30 9.61
C GLN A 355 4.10 7.19 9.23
N LEU A 356 3.52 5.99 9.31
CA LEU A 356 2.10 5.77 9.04
C LEU A 356 1.21 6.55 10.00
N THR A 357 1.54 6.60 11.29
CA THR A 357 0.82 7.41 12.30
C THR A 357 0.78 8.87 11.89
N THR A 358 1.91 9.44 11.52
CA THR A 358 1.99 10.82 11.06
C THR A 358 1.07 11.05 9.86
N TYR A 359 1.09 10.14 8.89
CA TYR A 359 0.26 10.23 7.69
C TYR A 359 -1.25 10.12 8.01
N ILE A 360 -1.65 9.16 8.86
CA ILE A 360 -3.05 8.99 9.29
C ILE A 360 -3.56 10.25 10.00
N GLN A 361 -2.75 10.83 10.89
CA GLN A 361 -3.12 12.05 11.62
C GLN A 361 -3.28 13.24 10.69
N GLN A 362 -2.47 13.34 9.64
CA GLN A 362 -2.55 14.43 8.66
C GLN A 362 -3.70 14.27 7.66
N ASN A 363 -4.00 13.03 7.24
CA ASN A 363 -4.91 12.78 6.12
C ASN A 363 -6.29 12.25 6.52
N SER A 364 -6.42 11.67 7.73
CA SER A 364 -7.64 10.99 8.15
C SER A 364 -8.16 11.48 9.51
N ALA A 365 -7.79 12.70 9.93
CA ALA A 365 -8.28 13.27 11.20
C ALA A 365 -9.82 13.30 11.21
N GLY A 366 -10.43 12.73 12.26
CA GLY A 366 -11.87 12.68 12.45
C GLY A 366 -12.64 11.76 11.48
N ARG A 367 -11.96 11.05 10.57
CA ARG A 367 -12.58 10.16 9.58
C ARG A 367 -12.61 8.73 10.06
N ALA A 368 -13.54 7.94 9.50
CA ALA A 368 -13.53 6.49 9.66
C ALA A 368 -12.34 5.91 8.91
N VAL A 369 -11.59 5.04 9.57
CA VAL A 369 -10.32 4.49 9.07
C VAL A 369 -10.31 2.98 9.23
N ILE A 370 -9.78 2.29 8.24
CA ILE A 370 -9.33 0.90 8.33
C ILE A 370 -7.87 0.86 7.91
N VAL A 371 -7.02 0.28 8.74
CA VAL A 371 -5.60 0.00 8.45
C VAL A 371 -5.42 -1.50 8.47
N THR A 372 -4.93 -2.07 7.38
CA THR A 372 -4.71 -3.52 7.31
C THR A 372 -3.49 -3.83 6.43
N GLY A 373 -2.93 -5.00 6.58
CA GLY A 373 -1.78 -5.46 5.82
C GLY A 373 -0.85 -6.31 6.65
N ASP A 374 0.31 -6.56 6.08
CA ASP A 374 1.41 -7.27 6.74
C ASP A 374 2.22 -6.30 7.61
N PHE A 375 2.00 -6.37 8.92
CA PHE A 375 2.69 -5.54 9.90
C PHE A 375 4.10 -6.06 10.24
N ASN A 376 4.45 -7.27 9.81
CA ASN A 376 5.70 -7.94 10.20
C ASN A 376 5.99 -7.84 11.71
N SER A 377 4.93 -7.88 12.53
CA SER A 377 4.97 -7.71 13.98
C SER A 377 3.88 -8.51 14.67
N LEU A 378 4.26 -9.16 15.75
CA LEU A 378 3.36 -9.82 16.68
C LEU A 378 3.32 -9.04 18.01
N TYR A 379 2.23 -9.18 18.76
CA TYR A 379 2.18 -8.65 20.14
C TYR A 379 3.20 -9.32 21.04
N SER A 380 3.58 -10.57 20.73
CA SER A 380 4.60 -11.32 21.47
C SER A 380 6.00 -10.71 21.38
N ASP A 381 6.33 -10.02 20.29
CA ASP A 381 7.65 -9.45 20.04
C ASP A 381 7.68 -7.93 19.96
N ASN A 382 6.55 -7.28 19.64
CA ASN A 382 6.48 -5.82 19.44
C ASN A 382 5.21 -5.18 20.03
N GLN A 383 4.74 -5.68 21.16
CA GLN A 383 3.48 -5.27 21.80
C GLN A 383 3.39 -3.75 21.99
N ASN A 384 4.43 -3.14 22.53
CA ASN A 384 4.41 -1.71 22.84
C ASN A 384 4.20 -0.84 21.60
N ALA A 385 4.83 -1.19 20.47
CA ALA A 385 4.70 -0.43 19.24
C ALA A 385 3.30 -0.57 18.62
N LEU A 386 2.73 -1.78 18.61
CA LEU A 386 1.38 -2.02 18.11
C LEU A 386 0.32 -1.32 18.96
N LEU A 387 0.43 -1.40 20.29
CA LEU A 387 -0.46 -0.70 21.22
C LEU A 387 -0.32 0.83 21.10
N GLN A 388 0.90 1.33 20.95
CA GLN A 388 1.14 2.76 20.75
C GLN A 388 0.60 3.24 19.40
N PHE A 389 0.77 2.45 18.33
CA PHE A 389 0.19 2.74 17.02
C PHE A 389 -1.35 2.83 17.11
N ALA A 390 -1.99 1.84 17.74
CA ALA A 390 -3.43 1.84 17.96
C ALA A 390 -3.89 3.07 18.75
N SER A 391 -3.24 3.33 19.89
CA SER A 391 -3.57 4.45 20.78
C SER A 391 -3.39 5.82 20.11
N ASN A 392 -2.24 6.05 19.44
CA ASN A 392 -1.93 7.33 18.80
C ASN A 392 -2.91 7.69 17.68
N ASN A 393 -3.55 6.68 17.08
CA ASN A 393 -4.50 6.84 15.98
C ASN A 393 -5.95 6.58 16.41
N SER A 394 -6.22 6.34 17.69
CA SER A 394 -7.55 5.97 18.23
C SER A 394 -8.14 4.76 17.48
N LEU A 395 -7.32 3.78 17.19
CA LEU A 395 -7.70 2.56 16.47
C LEU A 395 -7.95 1.41 17.44
N THR A 396 -8.85 0.51 17.05
CA THR A 396 -9.13 -0.77 17.71
C THR A 396 -8.58 -1.90 16.85
N ASP A 397 -7.91 -2.88 17.43
CA ASP A 397 -7.55 -4.11 16.74
C ASP A 397 -8.76 -5.03 16.65
N ALA A 398 -9.20 -5.35 15.43
CA ALA A 398 -10.41 -6.14 15.20
C ALA A 398 -10.27 -7.60 15.65
N TRP A 399 -9.08 -8.20 15.59
CA TRP A 399 -8.83 -9.54 16.08
C TRP A 399 -8.95 -9.59 17.61
N VAL A 400 -8.30 -8.64 18.29
CA VAL A 400 -8.38 -8.55 19.76
C VAL A 400 -9.83 -8.34 20.21
N GLU A 401 -10.55 -7.41 19.58
CA GLU A 401 -11.92 -7.10 19.96
C GLU A 401 -12.86 -8.28 19.78
N VAL A 402 -12.79 -8.95 18.61
CA VAL A 402 -13.75 -10.02 18.26
C VAL A 402 -13.43 -11.34 18.96
N GLN A 403 -12.14 -11.68 19.13
CA GLN A 403 -11.74 -12.99 19.68
C GLN A 403 -11.53 -12.94 21.20
N HIS A 404 -11.10 -11.79 21.73
CA HIS A 404 -10.65 -11.70 23.13
C HIS A 404 -11.41 -10.64 23.96
N GLY A 405 -12.26 -9.83 23.29
CA GLY A 405 -12.99 -8.74 23.94
C GLY A 405 -12.10 -7.51 24.21
N PRO A 406 -12.58 -6.53 25.00
CA PRO A 406 -11.91 -5.23 25.17
C PRO A 406 -10.66 -5.26 26.05
N THR A 407 -10.17 -6.42 26.41
CA THR A 407 -8.95 -6.60 27.21
C THR A 407 -7.69 -6.51 26.37
N SER A 408 -6.53 -6.32 27.03
CA SER A 408 -5.23 -6.35 26.36
C SER A 408 -5.06 -7.59 25.50
N PRO A 409 -4.35 -7.47 24.34
CA PRO A 409 -4.13 -8.62 23.48
C PRO A 409 -3.49 -9.76 24.27
N PRO A 410 -4.02 -10.99 24.12
CA PRO A 410 -3.48 -12.14 24.81
C PRO A 410 -2.10 -12.48 24.23
N PHE A 411 -1.30 -13.13 25.02
CA PHE A 411 -0.09 -13.80 24.55
C PHE A 411 -0.53 -15.03 23.76
N ALA A 412 -0.72 -14.90 22.46
CA ALA A 412 -1.08 -16.00 21.58
C ALA A 412 0.12 -16.40 20.72
N PRO A 413 0.36 -17.71 20.52
CA PRO A 413 1.41 -18.14 19.60
C PRO A 413 1.01 -17.76 18.16
N GLU A 414 2.00 -17.44 17.36
CA GLU A 414 1.82 -17.38 15.91
C GLU A 414 1.41 -18.78 15.41
N CYS A 415 0.40 -18.86 14.59
CA CYS A 415 0.05 -20.10 13.92
C CYS A 415 -0.71 -19.83 12.61
N HIS A 416 -0.65 -20.81 11.69
CA HIS A 416 -1.22 -20.65 10.35
C HIS A 416 -2.69 -21.06 10.26
N ILE A 417 -3.28 -21.69 11.27
CA ILE A 417 -4.64 -22.20 11.24
C ILE A 417 -5.31 -21.91 12.57
N GLY A 418 -6.53 -21.37 12.51
CA GLY A 418 -7.35 -21.06 13.68
C GLY A 418 -7.46 -19.56 13.93
N ASN A 419 -8.53 -19.17 14.62
CA ASN A 419 -8.82 -17.76 14.91
C ASN A 419 -8.15 -17.26 16.18
N GLU A 420 -7.73 -18.18 17.04
CA GLU A 420 -7.10 -17.91 18.33
C GLU A 420 -5.64 -17.50 18.18
N CYS A 421 -5.07 -17.72 16.98
CA CYS A 421 -3.67 -17.46 16.71
C CYS A 421 -3.45 -16.01 16.28
N GLU A 422 -2.35 -15.44 16.74
CA GLU A 422 -1.90 -14.16 16.24
C GLU A 422 -1.27 -14.33 14.86
N LEU A 423 -1.57 -13.41 13.94
CA LEU A 423 -0.98 -13.32 12.61
C LEU A 423 -0.14 -12.04 12.48
N LEU A 424 0.84 -12.05 11.57
CA LEU A 424 1.58 -10.84 11.16
C LEU A 424 0.66 -9.85 10.44
N ASP A 425 -0.34 -10.40 9.73
CA ASP A 425 -1.36 -9.64 9.01
C ASP A 425 -2.46 -9.21 9.98
N LYS A 426 -2.72 -7.90 10.07
CA LYS A 426 -3.61 -7.33 11.09
C LYS A 426 -4.66 -6.40 10.51
N PHE A 427 -5.71 -6.14 11.32
CA PHE A 427 -6.75 -5.16 11.08
C PHE A 427 -6.89 -4.21 12.26
N PHE A 428 -6.64 -2.93 12.00
CA PHE A 428 -6.97 -1.86 12.92
C PHE A 428 -8.03 -0.95 12.31
N TYR A 429 -8.98 -0.47 13.10
CA TYR A 429 -10.03 0.38 12.60
C TYR A 429 -10.54 1.39 13.62
N ARG A 430 -11.23 2.42 13.15
CA ARG A 430 -12.00 3.35 13.98
C ARG A 430 -13.17 3.91 13.20
N SER A 431 -14.22 4.27 13.92
CA SER A 431 -15.30 5.12 13.43
C SER A 431 -14.84 6.55 13.19
N GLY A 432 -15.61 7.31 12.43
CA GLY A 432 -15.34 8.72 12.16
C GLY A 432 -16.62 9.49 11.86
N GLN A 433 -16.48 10.78 11.55
CA GLN A 433 -17.63 11.62 11.25
C GLN A 433 -18.51 11.04 10.15
N GLY A 434 -19.76 10.79 10.46
CA GLY A 434 -20.78 10.27 9.55
C GLY A 434 -20.69 8.78 9.24
N VAL A 435 -19.69 8.04 9.75
CA VAL A 435 -19.58 6.59 9.59
C VAL A 435 -19.18 5.93 10.91
N THR A 436 -20.07 5.08 11.42
CA THR A 436 -19.76 4.17 12.53
C THR A 436 -19.38 2.82 11.97
N LEU A 437 -18.23 2.29 12.42
CA LEU A 437 -17.72 0.96 12.08
C LEU A 437 -17.73 0.09 13.33
N THR A 438 -18.05 -1.20 13.14
CA THR A 438 -17.96 -2.21 14.19
C THR A 438 -17.46 -3.50 13.55
N ALA A 439 -16.41 -4.10 14.07
CA ALA A 439 -16.00 -5.45 13.70
C ALA A 439 -16.97 -6.45 14.35
N THR A 440 -17.65 -7.24 13.53
CA THR A 440 -18.67 -8.19 13.97
C THR A 440 -18.27 -9.66 13.81
N GLY A 441 -17.15 -9.90 13.10
CA GLY A 441 -16.61 -11.22 12.88
C GLY A 441 -15.15 -11.16 12.46
N TYR A 442 -14.39 -12.17 12.85
CA TYR A 442 -13.01 -12.40 12.45
C TYR A 442 -12.84 -13.87 12.07
N SER A 443 -12.14 -14.17 10.99
CA SER A 443 -11.73 -15.53 10.66
C SER A 443 -10.40 -15.57 9.95
N ASN A 444 -9.60 -16.59 10.28
CA ASN A 444 -8.45 -16.98 9.51
C ASN A 444 -8.92 -17.83 8.33
N GLU A 445 -8.79 -17.31 7.12
CA GLU A 445 -9.29 -17.91 5.89
C GLU A 445 -8.30 -18.90 5.24
N ALA A 446 -7.17 -19.22 5.88
CA ALA A 446 -6.17 -20.15 5.36
C ALA A 446 -6.75 -21.46 4.79
N PRO A 447 -7.76 -22.11 5.40
CA PRO A 447 -8.37 -23.32 4.83
C PRO A 447 -9.03 -23.11 3.46
N LYS A 448 -9.38 -21.88 3.11
CA LYS A 448 -9.96 -21.55 1.81
C LYS A 448 -8.91 -21.22 0.75
N PHE A 449 -7.65 -21.05 1.14
CA PHE A 449 -6.53 -20.69 0.25
C PHE A 449 -5.52 -21.83 0.12
N LEU A 450 -6.02 -23.04 -0.11
CA LEU A 450 -5.22 -24.23 -0.36
C LEU A 450 -5.32 -24.64 -1.84
N ASN A 451 -4.27 -25.24 -2.39
CA ASN A 451 -4.32 -25.89 -3.70
C ASN A 451 -5.03 -27.25 -3.63
N SER A 452 -5.13 -27.94 -4.75
CA SER A 452 -5.78 -29.27 -4.84
C SER A 452 -5.08 -30.37 -4.01
N LYS A 453 -3.88 -30.13 -3.54
CA LYS A 453 -3.13 -31.04 -2.67
C LYS A 453 -3.24 -30.68 -1.19
N GLY A 454 -3.95 -29.61 -0.85
CA GLY A 454 -4.05 -29.12 0.52
C GLY A 454 -2.86 -28.25 0.96
N GLU A 455 -2.01 -27.79 0.03
CA GLU A 455 -0.87 -26.92 0.34
C GLU A 455 -1.30 -25.44 0.29
N PRO A 456 -0.81 -24.57 1.17
CA PRO A 456 -1.13 -23.14 1.16
C PRO A 456 -0.69 -22.45 -0.15
N LEU A 457 -1.50 -21.51 -0.64
CA LEU A 457 -1.20 -20.74 -1.85
C LEU A 457 -0.18 -19.63 -1.63
N SER A 458 0.08 -19.27 -0.38
CA SER A 458 1.13 -18.31 0.07
C SER A 458 1.75 -18.83 1.34
N ASP A 459 2.85 -18.24 1.77
CA ASP A 459 3.49 -18.47 3.07
C ASP A 459 2.81 -17.68 4.21
N HIS A 460 1.86 -16.82 3.90
CA HIS A 460 0.99 -16.14 4.85
C HIS A 460 -0.41 -16.75 4.92
N SER A 461 -1.08 -16.53 6.03
CA SER A 461 -2.49 -16.90 6.25
C SER A 461 -3.36 -15.64 6.19
N PRO A 462 -4.38 -15.59 5.31
CA PRO A 462 -5.19 -14.39 5.15
C PRO A 462 -6.26 -14.26 6.24
N PRO A 463 -6.20 -13.28 7.14
CA PRO A 463 -7.32 -12.96 8.01
C PRO A 463 -8.40 -12.19 7.26
N MET A 464 -9.66 -12.38 7.69
CA MET A 464 -10.83 -11.68 7.23
C MET A 464 -11.59 -11.08 8.41
N VAL A 465 -12.05 -9.85 8.25
CA VAL A 465 -12.95 -9.17 9.20
C VAL A 465 -14.28 -8.85 8.51
N THR A 466 -15.38 -9.10 9.20
CA THR A 466 -16.69 -8.59 8.82
C THR A 466 -16.93 -7.29 9.57
N PHE A 467 -17.09 -6.20 8.83
CA PHE A 467 -17.45 -4.90 9.36
C PHE A 467 -18.94 -4.63 9.14
N LYS A 468 -19.62 -4.20 10.19
CA LYS A 468 -20.90 -3.52 10.09
C LYS A 468 -20.66 -2.02 10.08
N TYR A 469 -21.35 -1.31 9.21
CA TYR A 469 -21.33 0.15 9.20
C TYR A 469 -22.72 0.75 9.34
N THR A 470 -22.75 1.91 9.96
CA THR A 470 -23.90 2.81 9.98
C THR A 470 -23.40 4.14 9.49
N ALA A 471 -24.05 4.69 8.48
CA ALA A 471 -23.62 5.91 7.84
C ALA A 471 -24.80 6.87 7.70
N ASP A 472 -24.57 8.14 7.99
CA ASP A 472 -25.54 9.18 7.72
C ASP A 472 -25.45 9.55 6.24
N ASN A 473 -26.49 9.21 5.48
CA ASN A 473 -26.58 9.61 4.09
C ASN A 473 -26.81 11.13 4.03
N LYS A 474 -25.75 11.83 3.63
CA LYS A 474 -25.87 13.23 3.27
C LYS A 474 -26.19 13.25 1.78
N GLU A 475 -27.42 13.54 1.42
CA GLU A 475 -27.72 13.87 0.01
C GLU A 475 -26.85 15.04 -0.42
N HIS A 476 -26.00 14.81 -1.42
CA HIS A 476 -25.08 15.76 -2.01
C HIS A 476 -25.73 16.46 -3.20
#